data_8b8eec46cfb7b1ddaeb33efaf064dae3
#
_entry.id   8b8eec46cfb7b1ddaeb33efaf064dae3
#
_cell.length_a   1.000
_cell.length_b   1.000
_cell.length_c   1.000
_cell.angle_alpha   90.00
_cell.angle_beta   90.00
_cell.angle_gamma   90.00
#
_symmetry.space_group_name_H-M   'P 1'
#
loop_
_entity.id
_entity.type
_entity.pdbx_description
1 polymer ?
#
loop_
_entity_poly.entity_id
_entity_poly.type
_entity_poly.pdbx_seq_one_letter_code
_entity_poly.pdbx_strand_id
1 'polypeptide(L)'
;MKLIDKSIFIADGAKVIGDVEIGANSSVWFNAVIRADSDKVSIGENSNVQDNAVIHTSEGFGVQIGDNVTIGHGAIVHGCTVENNVMIGMGAIVLNGAVIGENSIIGAGALVTQGKIIPAGSLAFGNPVKVVRELTDDEIKSITDNANSYVKEANEYKKHLI
;
A
#
# COMPACT_ATOMS: atom_id res chain seq x y z
N MET A 1 -11.36 -17.29 -5.02
CA MET A 1 -10.78 -16.57 -3.85
C MET A 1 -9.95 -17.58 -3.08
N LYS A 2 -8.62 -17.44 -3.02
CA LYS A 2 -7.78 -18.26 -2.14
C LYS A 2 -8.24 -18.03 -0.69
N LEU A 3 -8.07 -19.05 0.17
CA LEU A 3 -8.39 -18.93 1.61
C LEU A 3 -7.65 -17.71 2.18
N ILE A 4 -8.40 -16.71 2.61
CA ILE A 4 -7.85 -15.53 3.30
C ILE A 4 -7.39 -16.00 4.67
N ASP A 5 -6.13 -15.73 5.02
CA ASP A 5 -5.59 -16.04 6.33
C ASP A 5 -6.40 -15.33 7.42
N LYS A 6 -6.68 -16.04 8.53
CA LYS A 6 -7.47 -15.49 9.65
C LYS A 6 -6.83 -14.29 10.33
N SER A 7 -5.52 -14.07 10.13
CA SER A 7 -4.83 -12.89 10.63
C SER A 7 -5.16 -11.61 9.86
N ILE A 8 -5.66 -11.73 8.63
CA ILE A 8 -6.02 -10.59 7.78
C ILE A 8 -7.32 -9.94 8.30
N PHE A 9 -7.34 -8.60 8.32
CA PHE A 9 -8.54 -7.81 8.61
C PHE A 9 -9.09 -7.20 7.33
N ILE A 10 -10.37 -7.39 7.07
CA ILE A 10 -11.09 -6.74 5.98
C ILE A 10 -12.31 -6.04 6.59
N ALA A 11 -12.28 -4.71 6.56
CA ALA A 11 -13.33 -3.88 7.14
C ALA A 11 -14.62 -3.89 6.29
N ASP A 12 -15.73 -3.51 6.90
CA ASP A 12 -16.99 -3.36 6.21
C ASP A 12 -16.89 -2.38 5.04
N GLY A 13 -17.56 -2.72 3.93
CA GLY A 13 -17.53 -1.92 2.70
C GLY A 13 -16.29 -2.11 1.84
N ALA A 14 -15.19 -2.66 2.37
CA ALA A 14 -14.02 -3.00 1.56
C ALA A 14 -14.36 -4.06 0.51
N LYS A 15 -13.76 -3.94 -0.68
CA LYS A 15 -13.95 -4.89 -1.79
C LYS A 15 -12.60 -5.47 -2.23
N VAL A 16 -12.50 -6.80 -2.21
CA VAL A 16 -11.33 -7.54 -2.70
C VAL A 16 -11.81 -8.47 -3.80
N ILE A 17 -11.39 -8.21 -5.04
CA ILE A 17 -11.96 -8.82 -6.25
C ILE A 17 -10.84 -9.33 -7.15
N GLY A 18 -11.00 -10.55 -7.70
CA GLY A 18 -10.07 -11.13 -8.68
C GLY A 18 -8.92 -11.91 -8.05
N ASP A 19 -7.77 -11.95 -8.75
CA ASP A 19 -6.56 -12.68 -8.31
C ASP A 19 -5.74 -11.84 -7.32
N VAL A 20 -6.17 -11.83 -6.07
CA VAL A 20 -5.54 -11.08 -4.98
C VAL A 20 -4.95 -12.04 -3.96
N GLU A 21 -3.68 -11.82 -3.61
CA GLU A 21 -3.00 -12.47 -2.49
C GLU A 21 -2.64 -11.40 -1.45
N ILE A 22 -2.91 -11.69 -0.17
CA ILE A 22 -2.63 -10.79 0.96
C ILE A 22 -1.88 -11.58 2.02
N GLY A 23 -0.75 -11.05 2.47
CA GLY A 23 0.10 -11.62 3.51
C GLY A 23 -0.50 -11.48 4.92
N ALA A 24 0.06 -12.24 5.84
CA ALA A 24 -0.40 -12.32 7.23
C ALA A 24 -0.38 -10.94 7.93
N ASN A 25 -1.31 -10.74 8.86
CA ASN A 25 -1.48 -9.52 9.66
C ASN A 25 -1.77 -8.24 8.86
N SER A 26 -1.96 -8.35 7.55
CA SER A 26 -2.32 -7.19 6.72
C SER A 26 -3.79 -6.80 6.89
N SER A 27 -4.11 -5.57 6.52
CA SER A 27 -5.46 -5.02 6.73
C SER A 27 -5.95 -4.20 5.54
N VAL A 28 -7.25 -4.34 5.24
CA VAL A 28 -7.96 -3.58 4.21
C VAL A 28 -9.10 -2.84 4.90
N TRP A 29 -9.04 -1.52 4.89
CA TRP A 29 -9.90 -0.66 5.69
C TRP A 29 -11.17 -0.24 4.96
N PHE A 30 -12.01 0.57 5.61
CA PHE A 30 -13.38 0.85 5.17
C PHE A 30 -13.43 1.43 3.75
N ASN A 31 -14.28 0.85 2.92
CA ASN A 31 -14.51 1.23 1.52
C ASN A 31 -13.27 1.20 0.61
N ALA A 32 -12.16 0.63 1.05
CA ALA A 32 -11.02 0.40 0.15
C ALA A 32 -11.41 -0.63 -0.93
N VAL A 33 -10.86 -0.46 -2.13
CA VAL A 33 -11.12 -1.35 -3.27
C VAL A 33 -9.81 -1.92 -3.79
N ILE A 34 -9.68 -3.25 -3.77
CA ILE A 34 -8.59 -3.99 -4.41
C ILE A 34 -9.20 -4.82 -5.52
N ARG A 35 -8.88 -4.48 -6.78
CA ARG A 35 -9.48 -5.14 -7.94
C ARG A 35 -8.41 -5.64 -8.91
N ALA A 36 -8.27 -6.96 -8.96
CA ALA A 36 -7.29 -7.70 -9.76
C ALA A 36 -8.02 -8.46 -10.89
N ASP A 37 -8.65 -7.73 -11.78
CA ASP A 37 -9.44 -8.28 -12.89
C ASP A 37 -8.67 -8.35 -14.21
N SER A 38 -7.57 -7.59 -14.35
CA SER A 38 -6.75 -7.58 -15.55
C SER A 38 -5.39 -8.23 -15.35
N ASP A 39 -4.88 -8.25 -14.11
CA ASP A 39 -3.62 -8.86 -13.71
C ASP A 39 -3.63 -9.11 -12.20
N LYS A 40 -2.59 -9.77 -11.65
CA LYS A 40 -2.50 -10.14 -10.25
C LYS A 40 -2.17 -8.93 -9.35
N VAL A 41 -2.74 -8.96 -8.12
CA VAL A 41 -2.33 -8.11 -7.00
C VAL A 41 -1.73 -9.00 -5.90
N SER A 42 -0.52 -8.68 -5.45
CA SER A 42 0.11 -9.30 -4.28
C SER A 42 0.45 -8.24 -3.25
N ILE A 43 0.09 -8.50 -1.99
CA ILE A 43 0.36 -7.64 -0.83
C ILE A 43 1.09 -8.50 0.19
N GLY A 44 2.21 -8.02 0.70
CA GLY A 44 3.03 -8.69 1.70
C GLY A 44 2.40 -8.68 3.10
N GLU A 45 3.21 -9.04 4.09
CA GLU A 45 2.79 -9.11 5.49
C GLU A 45 2.80 -7.74 6.19
N ASN A 46 1.99 -7.60 7.25
CA ASN A 46 1.89 -6.40 8.08
C ASN A 46 1.61 -5.10 7.30
N SER A 47 1.06 -5.20 6.09
CA SER A 47 0.76 -4.07 5.23
C SER A 47 -0.69 -3.64 5.37
N ASN A 48 -0.97 -2.34 5.19
CA ASN A 48 -2.32 -1.82 5.34
C ASN A 48 -2.76 -0.98 4.14
N VAL A 49 -3.99 -1.21 3.71
CA VAL A 49 -4.67 -0.45 2.66
C VAL A 49 -5.78 0.33 3.32
N GLN A 50 -5.57 1.63 3.49
CA GLN A 50 -6.43 2.47 4.32
C GLN A 50 -7.74 2.86 3.63
N ASP A 51 -8.62 3.55 4.37
CA ASP A 51 -9.96 3.87 3.94
C ASP A 51 -10.00 4.58 2.59
N ASN A 52 -10.93 4.16 1.74
CA ASN A 52 -11.15 4.68 0.39
C ASN A 52 -9.96 4.57 -0.57
N ALA A 53 -8.89 3.87 -0.21
CA ALA A 53 -7.78 3.63 -1.13
C ALA A 53 -8.20 2.67 -2.25
N VAL A 54 -7.59 2.82 -3.43
CA VAL A 54 -7.86 1.98 -4.59
C VAL A 54 -6.57 1.33 -5.08
N ILE A 55 -6.60 0.00 -5.21
CA ILE A 55 -5.55 -0.78 -5.85
C ILE A 55 -6.15 -1.45 -7.08
N HIS A 56 -5.55 -1.21 -8.25
CA HIS A 56 -6.04 -1.76 -9.50
C HIS A 56 -4.89 -2.11 -10.46
N THR A 57 -5.20 -2.96 -11.42
CA THR A 57 -4.25 -3.49 -12.41
C THR A 57 -4.66 -3.10 -13.82
N SER A 58 -3.73 -3.16 -14.76
CA SER A 58 -3.98 -3.21 -16.19
C SER A 58 -3.31 -4.44 -16.78
N GLU A 59 -3.68 -4.83 -17.99
CA GLU A 59 -3.03 -5.92 -18.72
C GLU A 59 -1.52 -5.68 -18.81
N GLY A 60 -0.71 -6.64 -18.33
CA GLY A 60 0.74 -6.55 -18.25
C GLY A 60 1.29 -5.65 -17.13
N PHE A 61 0.42 -5.08 -16.30
CA PHE A 61 0.77 -4.25 -15.15
C PHE A 61 0.03 -4.73 -13.90
N GLY A 62 0.55 -5.79 -13.28
CA GLY A 62 0.13 -6.23 -11.95
C GLY A 62 0.56 -5.25 -10.86
N VAL A 63 0.08 -5.45 -9.64
CA VAL A 63 0.52 -4.69 -8.47
C VAL A 63 1.24 -5.60 -7.51
N GLN A 64 2.45 -5.19 -7.11
CA GLN A 64 3.24 -5.86 -6.07
C GLN A 64 3.47 -4.87 -4.94
N ILE A 65 3.04 -5.23 -3.75
CA ILE A 65 3.22 -4.47 -2.51
C ILE A 65 3.97 -5.36 -1.54
N GLY A 66 5.09 -4.89 -1.02
CA GLY A 66 5.94 -5.61 -0.07
C GLY A 66 5.38 -5.66 1.34
N ASP A 67 6.25 -6.00 2.28
CA ASP A 67 5.94 -6.08 3.70
C ASP A 67 6.05 -4.71 4.39
N ASN A 68 5.28 -4.51 5.48
CA ASN A 68 5.27 -3.27 6.27
C ASN A 68 4.96 -2.02 5.43
N VAL A 69 4.11 -2.15 4.42
CA VAL A 69 3.71 -1.03 3.55
C VAL A 69 2.42 -0.40 4.04
N THR A 70 2.39 0.92 4.06
CA THR A 70 1.16 1.69 4.29
C THR A 70 0.70 2.32 2.99
N ILE A 71 -0.52 2.00 2.56
CA ILE A 71 -1.23 2.71 1.49
C ILE A 71 -2.23 3.65 2.15
N GLY A 72 -1.90 4.95 2.16
CA GLY A 72 -2.65 5.98 2.87
C GLY A 72 -4.07 6.18 2.36
N HIS A 73 -4.92 6.79 3.21
CA HIS A 73 -6.33 7.06 2.91
C HIS A 73 -6.52 7.71 1.54
N GLY A 74 -7.41 7.16 0.73
CA GLY A 74 -7.74 7.70 -0.59
C GLY A 74 -6.61 7.64 -1.63
N ALA A 75 -5.50 6.98 -1.36
CA ALA A 75 -4.43 6.80 -2.34
C ALA A 75 -4.85 5.86 -3.47
N ILE A 76 -4.27 6.06 -4.65
CA ILE A 76 -4.49 5.20 -5.83
C ILE A 76 -3.16 4.55 -6.19
N VAL A 77 -3.12 3.21 -6.17
CA VAL A 77 -1.95 2.40 -6.53
C VAL A 77 -2.34 1.54 -7.73
N HIS A 78 -1.75 1.83 -8.88
CA HIS A 78 -2.19 1.26 -10.14
C HIS A 78 -1.02 0.67 -10.93
N GLY A 79 -1.03 -0.66 -11.13
CA GLY A 79 -0.09 -1.36 -12.00
C GLY A 79 1.40 -1.16 -11.70
N CYS A 80 1.81 -1.15 -10.42
CA CYS A 80 3.15 -0.73 -10.00
C CYS A 80 3.74 -1.65 -8.94
N THR A 81 5.01 -1.42 -8.62
CA THR A 81 5.73 -2.10 -7.55
C THR A 81 6.03 -1.13 -6.41
N VAL A 82 5.65 -1.52 -5.20
CA VAL A 82 5.98 -0.85 -3.95
C VAL A 82 6.77 -1.84 -3.10
N GLU A 83 8.05 -1.57 -2.88
CA GLU A 83 8.93 -2.46 -2.13
C GLU A 83 8.64 -2.43 -0.63
N ASN A 84 9.45 -3.12 0.18
CA ASN A 84 9.21 -3.23 1.62
C ASN A 84 9.38 -1.91 2.36
N ASN A 85 8.66 -1.78 3.48
CA ASN A 85 8.80 -0.65 4.40
C ASN A 85 8.64 0.70 3.69
N VAL A 86 7.54 0.86 2.95
CA VAL A 86 7.20 2.07 2.21
C VAL A 86 5.91 2.69 2.75
N MET A 87 5.87 4.02 2.82
CA MET A 87 4.66 4.77 3.10
C MET A 87 4.22 5.54 1.86
N ILE A 88 3.05 5.19 1.33
CA ILE A 88 2.33 5.96 0.32
C ILE A 88 1.37 6.91 1.04
N GLY A 89 1.63 8.20 0.97
CA GLY A 89 0.85 9.23 1.66
C GLY A 89 -0.60 9.33 1.18
N MET A 90 -1.45 9.90 2.02
CA MET A 90 -2.89 10.09 1.75
C MET A 90 -3.12 10.80 0.40
N GLY A 91 -4.02 10.25 -0.41
CA GLY A 91 -4.40 10.82 -1.71
C GLY A 91 -3.28 10.80 -2.77
N ALA A 92 -2.16 10.15 -2.53
CA ALA A 92 -1.11 10.00 -3.54
C ALA A 92 -1.56 9.06 -4.67
N ILE A 93 -1.04 9.28 -5.86
CA ILE A 93 -1.34 8.46 -7.06
C ILE A 93 -0.04 7.86 -7.58
N VAL A 94 0.00 6.54 -7.72
CA VAL A 94 1.14 5.79 -8.29
C VAL A 94 0.67 5.07 -9.54
N LEU A 95 1.29 5.35 -10.69
CA LEU A 95 0.85 4.88 -11.99
C LEU A 95 1.65 3.68 -12.51
N ASN A 96 1.17 3.08 -13.60
CA ASN A 96 1.68 1.83 -14.19
C ASN A 96 3.20 1.83 -14.38
N GLY A 97 3.81 0.71 -14.02
CA GLY A 97 5.25 0.49 -14.18
C GLY A 97 6.13 1.33 -13.25
N ALA A 98 5.54 2.14 -12.37
CA ALA A 98 6.34 2.83 -11.35
C ALA A 98 6.91 1.82 -10.35
N VAL A 99 8.09 2.14 -9.81
CA VAL A 99 8.76 1.36 -8.76
C VAL A 99 9.11 2.30 -7.61
N ILE A 100 8.62 1.98 -6.43
CA ILE A 100 8.96 2.70 -5.20
C ILE A 100 9.93 1.82 -4.41
N GLY A 101 11.18 2.24 -4.31
CA GLY A 101 12.23 1.52 -3.61
C GLY A 101 11.97 1.45 -2.09
N GLU A 102 12.51 0.43 -1.46
CA GLU A 102 12.31 0.16 -0.03
C GLU A 102 12.70 1.34 0.87
N ASN A 103 12.14 1.36 2.08
CA ASN A 103 12.43 2.40 3.07
C ASN A 103 12.16 3.82 2.56
N SER A 104 11.09 4.02 1.78
CA SER A 104 10.78 5.32 1.17
C SER A 104 9.42 5.87 1.61
N ILE A 105 9.29 7.19 1.56
CA ILE A 105 8.05 7.91 1.81
C ILE A 105 7.64 8.68 0.55
N ILE A 106 6.44 8.39 0.05
CA ILE A 106 5.75 9.19 -0.95
C ILE A 106 4.79 10.12 -0.21
N GLY A 107 5.02 11.42 -0.31
CA GLY A 107 4.22 12.43 0.40
C GLY A 107 2.75 12.46 -0.05
N ALA A 108 1.88 12.97 0.82
CA ALA A 108 0.46 13.08 0.54
C ALA A 108 0.18 13.89 -0.74
N GLY A 109 -0.80 13.45 -1.54
CA GLY A 109 -1.19 14.09 -2.80
C GLY A 109 -0.15 14.04 -3.92
N ALA A 110 0.95 13.31 -3.77
CA ALA A 110 1.97 13.20 -4.80
C ALA A 110 1.48 12.41 -6.01
N LEU A 111 1.98 12.77 -7.20
CA LEU A 111 1.77 12.01 -8.44
C LEU A 111 3.06 11.34 -8.89
N VAL A 112 3.15 10.03 -8.69
CA VAL A 112 4.20 9.18 -9.26
C VAL A 112 3.79 8.75 -10.65
N THR A 113 4.41 9.34 -11.65
CA THR A 113 4.08 9.11 -13.06
C THR A 113 4.48 7.73 -13.54
N GLN A 114 3.89 7.31 -14.65
CA GLN A 114 4.14 6.01 -15.27
C GLN A 114 5.64 5.73 -15.48
N GLY A 115 6.08 4.53 -15.13
CA GLY A 115 7.47 4.09 -15.28
C GLY A 115 8.49 4.82 -14.39
N LYS A 116 8.04 5.69 -13.48
CA LYS A 116 8.93 6.41 -12.59
C LYS A 116 9.56 5.49 -11.55
N ILE A 117 10.87 5.58 -11.39
CA ILE A 117 11.60 4.87 -10.33
C ILE A 117 11.93 5.86 -9.22
N ILE A 118 11.52 5.55 -8.01
CA ILE A 118 11.91 6.24 -6.78
C ILE A 118 12.97 5.37 -6.10
N PRO A 119 14.21 5.86 -5.93
CA PRO A 119 15.26 5.10 -5.25
C PRO A 119 14.89 4.74 -3.81
N ALA A 120 15.45 3.65 -3.30
CA ALA A 120 15.30 3.28 -1.89
C ALA A 120 15.78 4.41 -0.94
N GLY A 121 15.20 4.48 0.26
CA GLY A 121 15.55 5.46 1.26
C GLY A 121 15.12 6.90 0.95
N SER A 122 14.18 7.11 0.02
CA SER A 122 13.84 8.44 -0.48
C SER A 122 12.62 9.07 0.19
N LEU A 123 12.70 10.36 0.47
CA LEU A 123 11.53 11.23 0.61
C LEU A 123 11.20 11.83 -0.76
N ALA A 124 10.02 11.53 -1.28
CA ALA A 124 9.57 12.05 -2.57
C ALA A 124 8.15 12.61 -2.49
N PHE A 125 7.91 13.79 -3.03
CA PHE A 125 6.58 14.39 -3.10
C PHE A 125 6.45 15.39 -4.26
N GLY A 126 5.23 15.84 -4.50
CA GLY A 126 4.88 16.81 -5.53
C GLY A 126 4.07 16.23 -6.68
N ASN A 127 3.59 17.11 -7.55
CA ASN A 127 2.83 16.76 -8.76
C ASN A 127 3.44 17.50 -9.96
N PRO A 128 4.26 16.83 -10.81
CA PRO A 128 4.74 15.46 -10.66
C PRO A 128 5.76 15.27 -9.52
N VAL A 129 5.89 14.03 -9.05
CA VAL A 129 6.77 13.69 -7.93
C VAL A 129 8.24 14.03 -8.20
N LYS A 130 8.93 14.51 -7.17
CA LYS A 130 10.40 14.68 -7.16
C LYS A 130 10.96 14.07 -5.89
N VAL A 131 12.09 13.38 -6.01
CA VAL A 131 12.91 13.00 -4.86
C VAL A 131 13.50 14.28 -4.25
N VAL A 132 13.28 14.49 -2.97
CA VAL A 132 13.68 15.72 -2.27
C VAL A 132 14.98 15.51 -1.51
N ARG A 133 15.09 14.36 -0.83
CA ARG A 133 16.24 13.96 -0.05
C ARG A 133 16.16 12.50 0.36
N GLU A 134 17.22 11.98 0.93
CA GLU A 134 17.20 10.71 1.66
C GLU A 134 16.45 10.85 2.99
N LEU A 135 15.89 9.74 3.46
CA LEU A 135 15.27 9.63 4.78
C LEU A 135 16.36 9.45 5.85
N THR A 136 16.07 9.93 7.05
CA THR A 136 16.84 9.60 8.25
C THR A 136 16.45 8.22 8.79
N ASP A 137 17.30 7.61 9.62
CA ASP A 137 17.02 6.33 10.28
C ASP A 137 15.71 6.38 11.11
N ASP A 138 15.46 7.52 11.78
CA ASP A 138 14.23 7.72 12.56
C ASP A 138 12.99 7.77 11.67
N GLU A 139 13.08 8.37 10.49
CA GLU A 139 11.98 8.39 9.51
C GLU A 139 11.73 7.00 8.94
N ILE A 140 12.78 6.24 8.59
CA ILE A 140 12.65 4.84 8.15
C ILE A 140 12.00 3.99 9.23
N LYS A 141 12.44 4.14 10.49
CA LYS A 141 11.82 3.45 11.62
C LYS A 141 10.35 3.82 11.78
N SER A 142 9.99 5.08 11.57
CA SER A 142 8.61 5.55 11.70
C SER A 142 7.64 4.85 10.73
N ILE A 143 8.11 4.44 9.56
CA ILE A 143 7.31 3.67 8.58
C ILE A 143 6.92 2.32 9.18
N THR A 144 7.89 1.58 9.71
CA THR A 144 7.66 0.29 10.37
C THR A 144 6.75 0.44 11.59
N ASP A 145 6.97 1.47 12.41
CA ASP A 145 6.16 1.74 13.62
C ASP A 145 4.70 2.03 13.22
N ASN A 146 4.48 2.77 12.12
CA ASN A 146 3.15 3.02 11.59
C ASN A 146 2.47 1.73 11.10
N ALA A 147 3.15 0.90 10.32
CA ALA A 147 2.60 -0.37 9.87
C ALA A 147 2.20 -1.26 11.06
N ASN A 148 3.06 -1.36 12.07
CA ASN A 148 2.78 -2.10 13.30
C ASN A 148 1.60 -1.53 14.11
N SER A 149 1.36 -0.22 14.07
CA SER A 149 0.20 0.37 14.71
C SER A 149 -1.11 -0.09 14.07
N TYR A 150 -1.14 -0.18 12.73
CA TYR A 150 -2.28 -0.71 11.99
C TYR A 150 -2.53 -2.21 12.22
N VAL A 151 -1.48 -3.01 12.42
CA VAL A 151 -1.64 -4.41 12.85
C VAL A 151 -2.34 -4.50 14.21
N LYS A 152 -1.95 -3.66 15.16
CA LYS A 152 -2.59 -3.60 16.49
C LYS A 152 -4.05 -3.14 16.38
N GLU A 153 -4.29 -2.07 15.64
CA GLU A 153 -5.62 -1.51 15.44
C GLU A 153 -6.55 -2.51 14.77
N ALA A 154 -6.11 -3.19 13.72
CA ALA A 154 -6.88 -4.24 13.05
C ALA A 154 -7.26 -5.37 14.03
N ASN A 155 -6.36 -5.76 14.92
CA ASN A 155 -6.65 -6.76 15.93
C ASN A 155 -7.67 -6.28 16.99
N GLU A 156 -7.68 -5.00 17.33
CA GLU A 156 -8.73 -4.45 18.21
C GLU A 156 -10.08 -4.41 17.49
N TYR A 157 -10.14 -3.98 16.23
CA TYR A 157 -11.38 -4.00 15.45
C TYR A 157 -11.98 -5.41 15.34
N LYS A 158 -11.15 -6.44 15.11
CA LYS A 158 -11.61 -7.85 15.09
C LYS A 158 -12.29 -8.28 16.37
N LYS A 159 -11.85 -7.77 17.53
CA LYS A 159 -12.46 -8.13 18.84
C LYS A 159 -13.82 -7.48 19.06
N HIS A 160 -14.07 -6.35 18.44
CA HIS A 160 -15.28 -5.54 18.68
C HIS A 160 -16.34 -5.67 17.58
N LEU A 161 -15.99 -6.23 16.41
CA LEU A 161 -16.87 -6.39 15.25
C LEU A 161 -17.37 -7.84 15.06
N ILE A 162 -16.99 -8.78 15.98
CA ILE A 162 -17.46 -10.18 15.98
C ILE A 162 -18.46 -10.41 17.09
#